data_2426e3a6af634ffefedad1de7bb74d32
#
_entry.id   2426e3a6af634ffefedad1de7bb74d32
#
_cell.length_a   1.000
_cell.length_b   1.000
_cell.length_c   1.000
_cell.angle_alpha   90.00
_cell.angle_beta   90.00
_cell.angle_gamma   90.00
#
_symmetry.space_group_name_H-M   'P 1'
#
loop_
_entity.id
_entity.type
_entity.pdbx_description
1 polymer ?
#
loop_
_entity_poly.entity_id
_entity_poly.type
_entity_poly.pdbx_seq_one_letter_code
_entity_poly.pdbx_strand_id
1 'polypeptide(L)'
;MVNNNLNKISIIKGDITKESVDAIVNAANSVLLGGGGVDGAIHRAGGSEILKECKEIINKIGKLETGKAVITSGGKLKAKYVIHAVGRIWQGGSCNEETLLANCYINSLNLAQEKDIKTIAFPNISTGVYGFPQDLAVKIVFKTMKENIEKYKDIKEIKFVCFDDWNYRLYLNMFHFMVNFLINTVGFIMFGMI
;
A
#
# COMPACT_ATOMS: atom_id res chain seq x y z
N MET A 1 17.21 -16.16 -13.74
CA MET A 1 17.65 -15.22 -12.70
C MET A 1 16.53 -15.12 -11.69
N VAL A 2 16.79 -15.40 -10.40
CA VAL A 2 15.80 -15.28 -9.33
C VAL A 2 15.40 -13.82 -9.28
N ASN A 3 14.10 -13.57 -9.29
CA ASN A 3 13.55 -12.22 -9.24
C ASN A 3 13.93 -11.55 -7.90
N ASN A 4 15.03 -10.81 -7.91
CA ASN A 4 15.69 -10.25 -6.71
C ASN A 4 14.95 -9.03 -6.15
N ASN A 5 13.78 -8.65 -6.73
CA ASN A 5 13.06 -7.43 -6.34
C ASN A 5 12.15 -7.61 -5.13
N LEU A 6 11.94 -8.84 -4.65
CA LEU A 6 11.22 -9.07 -3.39
C LEU A 6 12.03 -8.66 -2.15
N ASN A 7 13.35 -8.57 -2.25
CA ASN A 7 14.21 -8.06 -1.18
C ASN A 7 13.93 -6.59 -0.82
N LYS A 8 13.21 -5.86 -1.68
CA LYS A 8 12.74 -4.50 -1.40
C LYS A 8 11.54 -4.45 -0.46
N ILE A 9 10.86 -5.58 -0.23
CA ILE A 9 9.67 -5.66 0.61
C ILE A 9 10.08 -5.94 2.05
N SER A 10 9.60 -5.10 2.97
CA SER A 10 9.71 -5.32 4.40
C SER A 10 8.33 -5.26 5.06
N ILE A 11 8.15 -6.04 6.14
CA ILE A 11 6.90 -6.13 6.88
C ILE A 11 7.22 -5.79 8.33
N ILE A 12 6.56 -4.78 8.85
CA ILE A 12 6.75 -4.33 10.22
C ILE A 12 5.43 -4.19 10.95
N LYS A 13 5.46 -4.36 12.26
CA LYS A 13 4.37 -3.97 13.14
C LYS A 13 4.67 -2.59 13.71
N GLY A 14 3.75 -1.65 13.53
CA GLY A 14 3.96 -0.29 14.01
C GLY A 14 2.89 0.72 13.63
N ASP A 15 3.20 1.96 13.87
CA ASP A 15 2.41 3.13 13.51
C ASP A 15 3.03 3.80 12.27
N ILE A 16 2.32 3.78 11.16
CA ILE A 16 2.78 4.32 9.88
C ILE A 16 3.12 5.81 9.96
N THR A 17 2.50 6.56 10.88
CA THR A 17 2.79 7.99 11.08
C THR A 17 4.18 8.26 11.66
N LYS A 18 4.87 7.22 12.14
CA LYS A 18 6.23 7.30 12.70
C LYS A 18 7.31 6.93 11.70
N GLU A 19 6.90 6.39 10.53
CA GLU A 19 7.85 5.93 9.53
C GLU A 19 8.67 7.06 8.92
N SER A 20 9.96 6.78 8.74
CA SER A 20 10.91 7.67 8.10
C SER A 20 11.18 7.17 6.68
N VAL A 21 10.26 7.48 5.77
CA VAL A 21 10.27 7.09 4.35
C VAL A 21 9.96 8.31 3.49
N ASP A 22 10.15 8.23 2.17
CA ASP A 22 9.80 9.36 1.30
C ASP A 22 8.29 9.56 1.24
N ALA A 23 7.49 8.49 1.19
CA ALA A 23 6.04 8.58 1.20
C ALA A 23 5.39 7.52 2.08
N ILE A 24 4.30 7.89 2.76
CA ILE A 24 3.36 6.95 3.36
C ILE A 24 2.06 6.95 2.57
N VAL A 25 1.40 5.79 2.52
CA VAL A 25 0.07 5.67 1.91
C VAL A 25 -1.00 5.81 2.98
N ASN A 26 -2.03 6.57 2.67
CA ASN A 26 -3.23 6.74 3.48
C ASN A 26 -4.39 5.93 2.88
N ALA A 27 -5.05 5.10 3.68
CA ALA A 27 -6.31 4.47 3.32
C ALA A 27 -7.45 5.50 3.50
N ALA A 28 -7.63 6.35 2.49
CA ALA A 28 -8.49 7.50 2.51
C ALA A 28 -9.94 7.18 2.11
N ASN A 29 -10.85 8.08 2.43
CA ASN A 29 -12.19 8.12 1.83
C ASN A 29 -12.21 8.98 0.56
N SER A 30 -13.30 8.89 -0.22
CA SER A 30 -13.42 9.54 -1.54
C SER A 30 -13.45 11.08 -1.49
N VAL A 31 -13.75 11.67 -0.35
CA VAL A 31 -13.79 13.14 -0.17
C VAL A 31 -12.51 13.69 0.49
N LEU A 32 -11.57 12.84 0.90
CA LEU A 32 -10.26 13.18 1.47
C LEU A 32 -10.33 14.13 2.70
N LEU A 33 -11.41 14.09 3.46
CA LEU A 33 -11.61 15.00 4.61
C LEU A 33 -11.10 14.43 5.93
N GLY A 34 -10.35 13.35 5.88
CA GLY A 34 -9.97 12.59 7.07
C GLY A 34 -11.11 11.70 7.57
N GLY A 35 -10.86 10.97 8.62
CA GLY A 35 -11.81 10.01 9.18
C GLY A 35 -11.29 9.32 10.42
N GLY A 36 -11.68 8.05 10.60
CA GLY A 36 -11.17 7.18 11.67
C GLY A 36 -9.93 6.39 11.26
N GLY A 37 -9.46 5.52 12.15
CA GLY A 37 -8.35 4.60 11.88
C GLY A 37 -7.08 5.30 11.41
N VAL A 38 -6.41 4.72 10.41
CA VAL A 38 -5.15 5.23 9.87
C VAL A 38 -5.31 6.60 9.21
N ASP A 39 -6.44 6.85 8.54
CA ASP A 39 -6.74 8.14 7.91
C ASP A 39 -6.75 9.28 8.95
N GLY A 40 -7.49 9.11 10.04
CA GLY A 40 -7.49 10.07 11.13
C GLY A 40 -6.14 10.22 11.83
N ALA A 41 -5.37 9.14 11.97
CA ALA A 41 -4.04 9.19 12.57
C ALA A 41 -3.06 10.02 11.71
N ILE A 42 -3.08 9.83 10.39
CA ILE A 42 -2.23 10.56 9.44
C ILE A 42 -2.60 12.05 9.44
N HIS A 43 -3.90 12.39 9.36
CA HIS A 43 -4.33 13.79 9.41
C HIS A 43 -3.96 14.50 10.73
N ARG A 44 -4.10 13.81 11.87
CA ARG A 44 -3.68 14.37 13.17
C ARG A 44 -2.17 14.58 13.27
N ALA A 45 -1.38 13.59 12.81
CA ALA A 45 0.06 13.66 12.89
C ALA A 45 0.67 14.66 11.88
N GLY A 46 0.11 14.72 10.66
CA GLY A 46 0.59 15.59 9.59
C GLY A 46 0.12 17.05 9.70
N GLY A 47 -0.96 17.28 10.47
CA GLY A 47 -1.48 18.62 10.70
C GLY A 47 -2.37 19.15 9.59
N SER A 48 -2.73 20.44 9.67
CA SER A 48 -3.72 21.08 8.83
C SER A 48 -3.35 21.22 7.35
N GLU A 49 -2.06 21.17 7.02
CA GLU A 49 -1.59 21.34 5.64
C GLU A 49 -2.07 20.19 4.74
N ILE A 50 -2.02 18.96 5.23
CA ILE A 50 -2.54 17.80 4.49
C ILE A 50 -4.03 18.00 4.14
N LEU A 51 -4.84 18.41 5.12
CA LEU A 51 -6.26 18.62 4.91
C LEU A 51 -6.53 19.77 3.92
N LYS A 52 -5.72 20.83 3.98
CA LYS A 52 -5.82 21.97 3.04
C LYS A 52 -5.57 21.51 1.61
N GLU A 53 -4.46 20.79 1.36
CA GLU A 53 -4.15 20.26 0.04
C GLU A 53 -5.21 19.25 -0.45
N CYS A 54 -5.72 18.38 0.43
CA CYS A 54 -6.83 17.48 0.12
C CYS A 54 -8.08 18.23 -0.36
N LYS A 55 -8.45 19.33 0.32
CA LYS A 55 -9.57 20.17 -0.09
C LYS A 55 -9.34 20.81 -1.45
N GLU A 56 -8.14 21.31 -1.72
CA GLU A 56 -7.77 21.87 -3.03
C GLU A 56 -7.89 20.84 -4.15
N ILE A 57 -7.48 19.59 -3.90
CA ILE A 57 -7.64 18.49 -4.84
C ILE A 57 -9.12 18.20 -5.09
N ILE A 58 -9.91 18.02 -4.02
CA ILE A 58 -11.34 17.70 -4.12
C ILE A 58 -12.13 18.84 -4.79
N ASN A 59 -11.78 20.08 -4.55
CA ASN A 59 -12.40 21.23 -5.24
C ASN A 59 -12.21 21.17 -6.77
N LYS A 60 -11.13 20.56 -7.25
CA LYS A 60 -10.85 20.41 -8.68
C LYS A 60 -11.53 19.20 -9.31
N ILE A 61 -11.59 18.06 -8.56
CA ILE A 61 -12.04 16.78 -9.12
C ILE A 61 -13.41 16.31 -8.62
N GLY A 62 -13.99 17.01 -7.61
CA GLY A 62 -15.25 16.66 -6.95
C GLY A 62 -15.09 15.54 -5.93
N LYS A 63 -14.66 14.37 -6.36
CA LYS A 63 -14.35 13.21 -5.50
C LYS A 63 -13.24 12.38 -6.10
N LEU A 64 -12.52 11.62 -5.27
CA LEU A 64 -11.57 10.63 -5.72
C LEU A 64 -12.26 9.27 -5.84
N GLU A 65 -12.22 8.69 -7.03
CA GLU A 65 -12.84 7.39 -7.31
C GLU A 65 -12.12 6.25 -6.58
N THR A 66 -12.88 5.21 -6.22
CA THR A 66 -12.34 3.98 -5.61
C THR A 66 -11.27 3.33 -6.50
N GLY A 67 -10.20 2.87 -5.91
CA GLY A 67 -9.03 2.33 -6.60
C GLY A 67 -8.05 3.39 -7.09
N LYS A 68 -8.40 4.67 -7.06
CA LYS A 68 -7.52 5.78 -7.45
C LYS A 68 -6.71 6.31 -6.26
N ALA A 69 -5.65 7.04 -6.58
CA ALA A 69 -4.79 7.67 -5.59
C ALA A 69 -4.42 9.09 -6.03
N VAL A 70 -4.15 9.97 -5.06
CA VAL A 70 -3.60 11.31 -5.23
C VAL A 70 -2.51 11.54 -4.19
N ILE A 71 -1.69 12.57 -4.37
CA ILE A 71 -0.55 12.86 -3.50
C ILE A 71 -0.64 14.27 -2.93
N THR A 72 -0.27 14.40 -1.65
CA THR A 72 -0.08 15.67 -0.94
C THR A 72 1.31 15.73 -0.31
N SER A 73 1.68 16.87 0.24
CA SER A 73 2.83 16.96 1.16
C SER A 73 2.57 16.12 2.42
N GLY A 74 3.64 15.78 3.13
CA GLY A 74 3.58 15.07 4.41
C GLY A 74 3.24 15.97 5.61
N GLY A 75 3.18 17.29 5.42
CA GLY A 75 2.97 18.25 6.50
C GLY A 75 4.03 18.08 7.59
N LYS A 76 3.59 17.79 8.84
CA LYS A 76 4.48 17.58 10.01
C LYS A 76 4.98 16.14 10.16
N LEU A 77 4.63 15.23 9.27
CA LEU A 77 5.12 13.84 9.27
C LEU A 77 6.63 13.80 8.96
N LYS A 78 7.28 12.67 9.30
CA LYS A 78 8.64 12.42 8.83
C LYS A 78 8.71 12.13 7.34
N ALA A 79 7.64 11.53 6.79
CA ALA A 79 7.49 11.31 5.35
C ALA A 79 7.29 12.63 4.62
N LYS A 80 7.93 12.78 3.46
CA LYS A 80 7.80 13.99 2.63
C LYS A 80 6.42 14.11 1.98
N TYR A 81 5.81 12.97 1.69
CA TYR A 81 4.54 12.88 0.96
C TYR A 81 3.55 11.94 1.65
N VAL A 82 2.26 12.22 1.45
CA VAL A 82 1.16 11.29 1.71
C VAL A 82 0.47 10.96 0.40
N ILE A 83 0.38 9.69 0.06
CA ILE A 83 -0.39 9.19 -1.08
C ILE A 83 -1.73 8.70 -0.55
N HIS A 84 -2.82 9.39 -0.88
CA HIS A 84 -4.18 9.06 -0.46
C HIS A 84 -4.81 8.10 -1.46
N ALA A 85 -4.99 6.84 -1.09
CA ALA A 85 -5.61 5.80 -1.91
C ALA A 85 -7.00 5.46 -1.37
N VAL A 86 -8.02 5.48 -2.24
CA VAL A 86 -9.40 5.19 -1.85
C VAL A 86 -9.70 3.71 -2.04
N GLY A 87 -9.74 2.98 -0.95
CA GLY A 87 -10.13 1.57 -0.94
C GLY A 87 -11.63 1.36 -1.13
N ARG A 88 -12.03 0.10 -1.30
CA ARG A 88 -13.43 -0.30 -1.48
C ARG A 88 -14.01 -0.87 -0.19
N ILE A 89 -15.25 -0.49 0.12
CA ILE A 89 -16.06 -1.16 1.14
C ILE A 89 -16.40 -2.56 0.61
N TRP A 90 -16.20 -3.59 1.42
CA TRP A 90 -16.49 -4.97 1.07
C TRP A 90 -18.00 -5.20 0.95
N GLN A 91 -18.43 -5.78 -0.16
CA GLN A 91 -19.83 -6.10 -0.47
C GLN A 91 -20.02 -7.56 -0.89
N GLY A 92 -19.12 -8.46 -0.43
CA GLY A 92 -19.24 -9.89 -0.70
C GLY A 92 -18.44 -10.39 -1.91
N GLY A 93 -17.60 -9.56 -2.54
CA GLY A 93 -16.71 -9.98 -3.63
C GLY A 93 -17.31 -9.87 -5.05
N SER A 94 -18.55 -9.38 -5.17
CA SER A 94 -19.26 -9.27 -6.47
C SER A 94 -19.15 -7.91 -7.15
N CYS A 95 -18.52 -6.93 -6.47
CA CYS A 95 -18.45 -5.53 -6.92
C CYS A 95 -17.04 -5.11 -7.33
N ASN A 96 -16.26 -6.04 -7.90
CA ASN A 96 -14.91 -5.81 -8.40
C ASN A 96 -13.90 -5.36 -7.31
N GLU A 97 -14.18 -5.71 -6.04
CA GLU A 97 -13.45 -5.21 -4.87
C GLU A 97 -11.97 -5.63 -4.89
N GLU A 98 -11.67 -6.85 -5.38
CA GLU A 98 -10.29 -7.34 -5.49
C GLU A 98 -9.45 -6.48 -6.44
N THR A 99 -9.99 -6.19 -7.63
CA THR A 99 -9.33 -5.32 -8.62
C THR A 99 -9.16 -3.90 -8.09
N LEU A 100 -10.18 -3.37 -7.41
CA LEU A 100 -10.14 -2.03 -6.84
C LEU A 100 -9.11 -1.93 -5.71
N LEU A 101 -8.96 -2.99 -4.89
CA LEU A 101 -7.91 -3.04 -3.88
C LEU A 101 -6.52 -3.11 -4.53
N ALA A 102 -6.32 -3.97 -5.53
CA ALA A 102 -5.06 -4.05 -6.28
C ALA A 102 -4.68 -2.69 -6.88
N ASN A 103 -5.67 -1.98 -7.45
CA ASN A 103 -5.48 -0.66 -8.05
C ASN A 103 -5.01 0.40 -7.04
N CYS A 104 -5.41 0.31 -5.76
CA CYS A 104 -4.89 1.21 -4.73
C CYS A 104 -3.37 1.11 -4.61
N TYR A 105 -2.82 -0.10 -4.64
CA TYR A 105 -1.37 -0.33 -4.57
C TYR A 105 -0.67 0.09 -5.87
N ILE A 106 -1.21 -0.30 -7.02
CA ILE A 106 -0.65 0.03 -8.34
C ILE A 106 -0.60 1.55 -8.54
N ASN A 107 -1.72 2.25 -8.29
CA ASN A 107 -1.78 3.70 -8.47
C ASN A 107 -0.89 4.45 -7.47
N SER A 108 -0.73 3.94 -6.25
CA SER A 108 0.21 4.49 -5.29
C SER A 108 1.66 4.33 -5.75
N LEU A 109 2.03 3.18 -6.29
CA LEU A 109 3.37 2.94 -6.83
C LEU A 109 3.64 3.76 -8.11
N ASN A 110 2.63 3.96 -8.97
CA ASN A 110 2.73 4.84 -10.14
C ASN A 110 3.05 6.28 -9.72
N LEU A 111 2.29 6.82 -8.75
CA LEU A 111 2.56 8.16 -8.21
C LEU A 111 3.94 8.25 -7.55
N ALA A 112 4.36 7.20 -6.86
CA ALA A 112 5.68 7.15 -6.26
C ALA A 112 6.79 7.23 -7.33
N GLN A 113 6.63 6.51 -8.44
CA GLN A 113 7.57 6.56 -9.56
C GLN A 113 7.56 7.93 -10.25
N GLU A 114 6.38 8.52 -10.51
CA GLU A 114 6.25 9.86 -11.10
C GLU A 114 6.91 10.97 -10.26
N LYS A 115 7.01 10.77 -8.95
CA LYS A 115 7.59 11.71 -7.98
C LYS A 115 9.00 11.34 -7.53
N ASP A 116 9.66 10.39 -8.19
CA ASP A 116 11.02 9.92 -7.84
C ASP A 116 11.14 9.42 -6.39
N ILE A 117 10.04 8.93 -5.79
CA ILE A 117 10.00 8.37 -4.44
C ILE A 117 10.77 7.04 -4.44
N LYS A 118 11.69 6.90 -3.49
CA LYS A 118 12.55 5.71 -3.35
C LYS A 118 12.07 4.76 -2.25
N THR A 119 11.41 5.29 -1.23
CA THR A 119 10.91 4.50 -0.10
C THR A 119 9.44 4.82 0.18
N ILE A 120 8.60 3.77 0.25
CA ILE A 120 7.15 3.92 0.43
C ILE A 120 6.64 2.95 1.49
N ALA A 121 5.74 3.42 2.36
CA ALA A 121 5.09 2.59 3.36
C ALA A 121 3.57 2.50 3.13
N PHE A 122 3.03 1.30 3.20
CA PHE A 122 1.61 1.00 3.03
C PHE A 122 0.98 0.54 4.34
N PRO A 123 -0.22 1.02 4.68
CA PRO A 123 -1.05 0.41 5.73
C PRO A 123 -1.84 -0.77 5.15
N ASN A 124 -2.60 -1.45 5.99
CA ASN A 124 -3.60 -2.42 5.57
C ASN A 124 -4.83 -1.69 4.99
N ILE A 125 -4.93 -1.57 3.66
CA ILE A 125 -6.02 -0.84 2.98
C ILE A 125 -7.30 -1.67 3.00
N SER A 126 -8.45 -1.03 3.28
CA SER A 126 -9.82 -1.58 3.29
C SER A 126 -10.12 -2.61 4.38
N THR A 127 -9.17 -3.10 5.17
CA THR A 127 -9.38 -4.21 6.12
C THR A 127 -9.88 -3.79 7.50
N GLY A 128 -10.01 -2.49 7.75
CA GLY A 128 -10.61 -1.93 8.95
C GLY A 128 -12.12 -1.77 8.80
N VAL A 129 -12.62 -0.53 8.93
CA VAL A 129 -14.06 -0.20 8.86
C VAL A 129 -14.71 -0.62 7.53
N TYR A 130 -13.95 -0.71 6.45
CA TYR A 130 -14.44 -1.17 5.14
C TYR A 130 -14.67 -2.68 5.05
N GLY A 131 -14.25 -3.46 6.07
CA GLY A 131 -14.61 -4.86 6.26
C GLY A 131 -14.07 -5.83 5.19
N PHE A 132 -13.07 -5.44 4.40
CA PHE A 132 -12.45 -6.35 3.44
C PHE A 132 -11.80 -7.53 4.20
N PRO A 133 -12.06 -8.82 3.82
CA PRO A 133 -11.47 -9.96 4.50
C PRO A 133 -9.94 -9.89 4.48
N GLN A 134 -9.32 -9.94 5.66
CA GLN A 134 -7.88 -9.66 5.80
C GLN A 134 -7.01 -10.69 5.10
N ASP A 135 -7.38 -11.96 5.15
CA ASP A 135 -6.68 -13.06 4.47
C ASP A 135 -6.77 -12.95 2.94
N LEU A 136 -7.91 -12.49 2.41
CA LEU A 136 -8.06 -12.23 0.98
C LEU A 136 -7.27 -10.98 0.57
N ALA A 137 -7.32 -9.91 1.38
CA ALA A 137 -6.58 -8.69 1.11
C ALA A 137 -5.08 -8.95 1.00
N VAL A 138 -4.49 -9.70 1.92
CA VAL A 138 -3.05 -10.00 1.88
C VAL A 138 -2.66 -10.82 0.65
N LYS A 139 -3.51 -11.76 0.22
CA LYS A 139 -3.28 -12.53 -1.04
C LYS A 139 -3.26 -11.60 -2.25
N ILE A 140 -4.21 -10.66 -2.33
CA ILE A 140 -4.29 -9.68 -3.42
C ILE A 140 -3.06 -8.77 -3.42
N VAL A 141 -2.64 -8.26 -2.25
CA VAL A 141 -1.45 -7.42 -2.12
C VAL A 141 -0.22 -8.12 -2.67
N PHE A 142 0.07 -9.34 -2.20
CA PHE A 142 1.28 -10.04 -2.61
C PHE A 142 1.23 -10.53 -4.07
N LYS A 143 0.05 -10.90 -4.57
CA LYS A 143 -0.15 -11.15 -6.00
C LYS A 143 0.18 -9.89 -6.81
N THR A 144 -0.39 -8.74 -6.42
CA THR A 144 -0.16 -7.45 -7.09
C THR A 144 1.32 -7.06 -7.07
N MET A 145 2.00 -7.23 -5.93
CA MET A 145 3.44 -6.96 -5.83
C MET A 145 4.23 -7.88 -6.76
N LYS A 146 3.99 -9.19 -6.70
CA LYS A 146 4.67 -10.18 -7.55
C LYS A 146 4.56 -9.85 -9.05
N GLU A 147 3.38 -9.44 -9.49
CA GLU A 147 3.10 -9.17 -10.90
C GLU A 147 3.65 -7.83 -11.40
N ASN A 148 3.87 -6.86 -10.50
CA ASN A 148 4.16 -5.49 -10.89
C ASN A 148 5.50 -4.93 -10.38
N ILE A 149 6.13 -5.52 -9.38
CA ILE A 149 7.33 -4.95 -8.71
C ILE A 149 8.49 -4.67 -9.67
N GLU A 150 8.59 -5.42 -10.76
CA GLU A 150 9.59 -5.25 -11.81
C GLU A 150 9.45 -3.90 -12.57
N LYS A 151 8.25 -3.33 -12.60
CA LYS A 151 7.99 -2.03 -13.24
C LYS A 151 8.56 -0.88 -12.43
N TYR A 152 8.72 -1.07 -11.11
CA TYR A 152 9.10 -0.03 -10.15
C TYR A 152 10.56 -0.18 -9.71
N LYS A 153 11.48 -0.19 -10.69
CA LYS A 153 12.92 -0.46 -10.45
C LYS A 153 13.58 0.59 -9.56
N ASP A 154 13.11 1.83 -9.63
CA ASP A 154 13.68 2.95 -8.88
C ASP A 154 13.22 3.01 -7.42
N ILE A 155 12.13 2.35 -7.07
CA ILE A 155 11.71 2.17 -5.68
C ILE A 155 12.64 1.15 -5.03
N LYS A 156 13.29 1.56 -3.95
CA LYS A 156 14.29 0.77 -3.21
C LYS A 156 13.70 0.00 -2.04
N GLU A 157 12.63 0.54 -1.43
CA GLU A 157 11.99 -0.08 -0.28
C GLU A 157 10.46 0.11 -0.32
N ILE A 158 9.74 -0.99 -0.10
CA ILE A 158 8.28 -1.03 0.08
C ILE A 158 8.02 -1.65 1.45
N LYS A 159 7.54 -0.86 2.40
CA LYS A 159 7.18 -1.32 3.74
C LYS A 159 5.69 -1.58 3.84
N PHE A 160 5.31 -2.73 4.39
CA PHE A 160 3.95 -2.96 4.86
C PHE A 160 3.92 -2.78 6.37
N VAL A 161 3.21 -1.74 6.82
CA VAL A 161 3.12 -1.37 8.24
C VAL A 161 1.78 -1.85 8.79
N CYS A 162 1.83 -2.93 9.54
CA CYS A 162 0.67 -3.54 10.16
C CYS A 162 0.47 -2.97 11.56
N PHE A 163 -0.73 -2.47 11.87
CA PHE A 163 -1.00 -1.86 13.16
C PHE A 163 -1.19 -2.90 14.28
N ASP A 164 -1.77 -4.06 13.95
CA ASP A 164 -2.08 -5.13 14.89
C ASP A 164 -1.30 -6.43 14.62
N ASP A 165 -1.27 -7.32 15.61
CA ASP A 165 -0.55 -8.60 15.55
C ASP A 165 -1.11 -9.56 14.49
N TRP A 166 -2.42 -9.53 14.29
CA TRP A 166 -3.07 -10.43 13.36
C TRP A 166 -2.68 -10.13 11.93
N ASN A 167 -2.83 -8.88 11.49
CA ASN A 167 -2.39 -8.45 10.17
C ASN A 167 -0.88 -8.65 9.97
N TYR A 168 -0.08 -8.35 10.99
CA TYR A 168 1.37 -8.58 10.93
C TYR A 168 1.72 -10.04 10.64
N ARG A 169 1.10 -10.98 11.36
CA ARG A 169 1.30 -12.43 11.14
C ARG A 169 0.83 -12.87 9.75
N LEU A 170 -0.33 -12.39 9.29
CA LEU A 170 -0.85 -12.71 7.96
C LEU A 170 0.14 -12.27 6.87
N TYR A 171 0.66 -11.05 6.95
CA TYR A 171 1.62 -10.51 5.98
C TYR A 171 2.94 -11.27 6.02
N LEU A 172 3.48 -11.56 7.20
CA LEU A 172 4.72 -12.36 7.34
C LEU A 172 4.57 -13.75 6.73
N ASN A 173 3.50 -14.46 7.06
CA ASN A 173 3.26 -15.82 6.57
C ASN A 173 3.15 -15.83 5.04
N MET A 174 2.40 -14.88 4.47
CA MET A 174 2.25 -14.78 3.02
C MET A 174 3.57 -14.40 2.32
N PHE A 175 4.35 -13.52 2.92
CA PHE A 175 5.66 -13.13 2.39
C PHE A 175 6.62 -14.33 2.36
N HIS A 176 6.73 -15.06 3.47
CA HIS A 176 7.56 -16.27 3.54
C HIS A 176 7.10 -17.33 2.54
N PHE A 177 5.79 -17.55 2.41
CA PHE A 177 5.25 -18.48 1.42
C PHE A 177 5.66 -18.07 0.00
N MET A 178 5.54 -16.81 -0.36
CA MET A 178 5.88 -16.28 -1.67
C MET A 178 7.39 -16.42 -1.96
N VAL A 179 8.25 -16.11 -1.00
CA VAL A 179 9.72 -16.22 -1.13
C VAL A 179 10.13 -17.68 -1.30
N ASN A 180 9.62 -18.57 -0.45
CA ASN A 180 9.93 -20.01 -0.52
C ASN A 180 9.45 -20.65 -1.84
N PHE A 181 8.27 -20.27 -2.31
CA PHE A 181 7.75 -20.77 -3.60
C PHE A 181 8.68 -20.38 -4.75
N LEU A 182 9.21 -19.16 -4.75
CA LEU A 182 10.14 -18.70 -5.79
C LEU A 182 11.49 -19.41 -5.72
N ILE A 183 12.03 -19.65 -4.53
CA ILE A 183 13.29 -20.39 -4.34
C ILE A 183 13.15 -21.82 -4.87
N ASN A 184 12.06 -22.51 -4.50
CA ASN A 184 11.83 -23.89 -4.93
C ASN A 184 11.58 -24.01 -6.44
N THR A 185 10.89 -23.05 -7.06
CA THR A 185 10.65 -23.05 -8.52
C THR A 185 11.96 -22.89 -9.29
N VAL A 186 12.90 -22.11 -8.80
CA VAL A 186 14.23 -21.92 -9.42
C VAL A 186 15.13 -23.15 -9.20
N GLY A 187 15.06 -23.78 -8.03
CA GLY A 187 15.79 -25.02 -7.74
C GLY A 187 15.42 -26.16 -8.71
N PHE A 188 14.15 -26.30 -9.05
CA PHE A 188 13.66 -27.32 -10.00
C PHE A 188 14.14 -27.09 -11.43
N ILE A 189 14.27 -25.83 -11.87
CA ILE A 189 14.75 -25.51 -13.23
C ILE A 189 16.25 -25.79 -13.38
N MET A 190 17.03 -25.63 -12.31
CA MET A 190 18.47 -25.90 -12.34
C MET A 190 18.80 -27.40 -12.27
N PHE A 191 17.95 -28.26 -11.70
CA PHE A 191 18.13 -29.70 -11.64
C PHE A 191 17.54 -30.46 -12.83
N GLY A 192 16.74 -29.85 -13.67
CA GLY A 192 16.12 -30.43 -14.86
C GLY A 192 16.91 -30.23 -16.15
N MET A 193 18.11 -29.68 -16.09
CA MET A 193 19.00 -29.43 -17.25
C MET A 193 20.35 -30.19 -17.14
N ILE A 194 20.35 -31.35 -16.44
CA ILE A 194 21.52 -32.28 -16.46
C ILE A 194 21.04 -33.61 -17.03
#